data_8d0810ed7c3d8017a7033b7d3b159c02
#
_entry.id   8d0810ed7c3d8017a7033b7d3b159c02
#
_cell.length_a   1.000
_cell.length_b   1.000
_cell.length_c   1.000
_cell.angle_alpha   90.00
_cell.angle_beta   90.00
_cell.angle_gamma   90.00
#
_symmetry.space_group_name_H-M   'P 1'
#
loop_
_entity.id
_entity.type
_entity.pdbx_description
1 polymer ?
#
loop_
_entity_poly.entity_id
_entity_poly.type
_entity_poly.pdbx_seq_one_letter_code
_entity_poly.pdbx_strand_id
1 'polypeptide(L)'
;MLSAHPEDTLLCVDKLTYAGNLSTLEGAMQHPNFQFFKTDICDRGAIYAIFEAEKPDAVVHFAAESHVDRSIEDPEIFLRTNILGTQVLMDACLKFGTKRFHQVSTDEVYGDLPLDRPDLLFTEETPIRASSPYSASKASADLLVGAYHRTYGLNATISRCSNNYGPYHFPEKLIPLMIANALADKPLPVYGEGLNVRDWLYVEDHCRAIDLILRGGRPGEVYNIGGHNEMRNIDIVRLICEALGKPERLITYVTDRKGHDLRYAIDPTKIHRELGWLPETRFEDGLKKTIDWYLSNRDWWEAIISGEYRDYYERMYKDR
;
A
#
# COMPACT_ATOMS: atom_id res chain seq x y z
N MET A 1 6.17 -11.15 9.78
CA MET A 1 5.85 -11.21 11.24
C MET A 1 5.92 -12.67 11.73
N LEU A 2 4.93 -13.53 11.48
CA LEU A 2 4.87 -14.89 12.05
C LEU A 2 6.15 -15.72 11.86
N SER A 3 6.79 -15.67 10.70
CA SER A 3 8.04 -16.41 10.45
C SER A 3 9.26 -15.80 11.12
N ALA A 4 9.31 -14.46 11.24
CA ALA A 4 10.43 -13.74 11.84
C ALA A 4 10.32 -13.67 13.38
N HIS A 5 9.11 -13.74 13.90
CA HIS A 5 8.79 -13.62 15.32
C HIS A 5 7.75 -14.67 15.72
N PRO A 6 8.13 -15.95 15.77
CA PRO A 6 7.19 -17.06 16.02
C PRO A 6 6.56 -17.04 17.42
N GLU A 7 7.12 -16.26 18.34
CA GLU A 7 6.57 -16.02 19.69
C GLU A 7 5.44 -15.00 19.75
N ASP A 8 5.33 -14.15 18.72
CA ASP A 8 4.28 -13.12 18.67
C ASP A 8 2.92 -13.73 18.30
N THR A 9 1.85 -13.24 18.91
CA THR A 9 0.48 -13.52 18.46
C THR A 9 0.02 -12.42 17.53
N LEU A 10 -0.45 -12.79 16.34
CA LEU A 10 -0.92 -11.87 15.31
C LEU A 10 -2.45 -11.86 15.23
N LEU A 11 -3.05 -10.73 15.55
CA LEU A 11 -4.49 -10.48 15.41
C LEU A 11 -4.73 -9.71 14.12
N CYS A 12 -5.29 -10.34 13.10
CA CYS A 12 -5.61 -9.70 11.83
C CYS A 12 -7.06 -9.23 11.84
N VAL A 13 -7.26 -7.93 11.67
CA VAL A 13 -8.59 -7.31 11.57
C VAL A 13 -8.78 -6.77 10.17
N ASP A 14 -9.79 -7.26 9.46
CA ASP A 14 -10.13 -6.81 8.11
C ASP A 14 -11.64 -6.87 7.89
N LYS A 15 -12.19 -5.89 7.18
CA LYS A 15 -13.62 -5.81 6.84
C LYS A 15 -13.97 -6.74 5.67
N LEU A 16 -12.97 -7.16 4.87
CA LEU A 16 -13.13 -7.92 3.62
C LEU A 16 -14.03 -7.18 2.62
N THR A 17 -13.61 -5.98 2.24
CA THR A 17 -14.23 -5.26 1.13
C THR A 17 -13.78 -5.86 -0.20
N TYR A 18 -14.00 -5.16 -1.31
CA TYR A 18 -13.73 -5.66 -2.66
C TYR A 18 -12.30 -6.21 -2.89
N ALA A 19 -11.30 -5.68 -2.20
CA ALA A 19 -9.91 -6.13 -2.29
C ALA A 19 -9.51 -7.13 -1.20
N GLY A 20 -10.40 -7.40 -0.24
CA GLY A 20 -10.14 -8.32 0.88
C GLY A 20 -10.44 -9.77 0.49
N ASN A 21 -9.40 -10.61 0.44
CA ASN A 21 -9.51 -12.02 0.08
C ASN A 21 -8.90 -12.92 1.15
N LEU A 22 -9.70 -13.79 1.76
CA LEU A 22 -9.20 -14.73 2.77
C LEU A 22 -8.19 -15.74 2.22
N SER A 23 -8.26 -16.05 0.92
CA SER A 23 -7.26 -16.90 0.26
C SER A 23 -5.84 -16.36 0.34
N THR A 24 -5.67 -15.03 0.50
CA THR A 24 -4.37 -14.41 0.75
C THR A 24 -3.79 -14.80 2.12
N LEU A 25 -4.64 -15.17 3.07
CA LEU A 25 -4.26 -15.47 4.45
C LEU A 25 -4.20 -16.97 4.75
N GLU A 26 -4.46 -17.85 3.77
CA GLU A 26 -4.52 -19.31 4.00
C GLU A 26 -3.32 -19.87 4.78
N GLY A 27 -2.10 -19.47 4.38
CA GLY A 27 -0.89 -19.88 5.07
C GLY A 27 -0.80 -19.35 6.50
N ALA A 28 -1.21 -18.11 6.73
CA ALA A 28 -1.22 -17.50 8.05
C ALA A 28 -2.28 -18.12 8.96
N MET A 29 -3.46 -18.43 8.42
CA MET A 29 -4.58 -19.04 9.17
C MET A 29 -4.27 -20.44 9.71
N GLN A 30 -3.26 -21.13 9.17
CA GLN A 30 -2.78 -22.40 9.71
C GLN A 30 -1.81 -22.24 10.89
N HIS A 31 -1.35 -20.99 11.14
CA HIS A 31 -0.39 -20.76 12.23
C HIS A 31 -1.11 -20.67 13.58
N PRO A 32 -0.63 -21.37 14.63
CA PRO A 32 -1.31 -21.40 15.95
C PRO A 32 -1.41 -20.03 16.61
N ASN A 33 -0.50 -19.12 16.30
CA ASN A 33 -0.45 -17.75 16.85
C ASN A 33 -1.11 -16.72 15.91
N PHE A 34 -2.03 -17.15 15.04
CA PHE A 34 -2.76 -16.24 14.15
C PHE A 34 -4.26 -16.30 14.43
N GLN A 35 -4.89 -15.13 14.55
CA GLN A 35 -6.34 -15.01 14.68
C GLN A 35 -6.87 -13.99 13.68
N PHE A 36 -8.03 -14.23 13.11
CA PHE A 36 -8.69 -13.34 12.16
C PHE A 36 -10.03 -12.86 12.70
N PHE A 37 -10.26 -11.54 12.61
CA PHE A 37 -11.49 -10.85 13.00
C PHE A 37 -12.07 -10.11 11.79
N LYS A 38 -13.21 -10.56 11.27
CA LYS A 38 -13.94 -9.81 10.23
C LYS A 38 -14.65 -8.62 10.85
N THR A 39 -14.00 -7.45 10.82
CA THR A 39 -14.51 -6.26 11.51
C THR A 39 -14.14 -4.99 10.75
N ASP A 40 -15.08 -4.03 10.65
CA ASP A 40 -14.83 -2.70 10.16
C ASP A 40 -14.09 -1.88 11.24
N ILE A 41 -12.95 -1.27 10.89
CA ILE A 41 -12.21 -0.41 11.82
C ILE A 41 -13.02 0.82 12.27
N CYS A 42 -14.06 1.20 11.51
CA CYS A 42 -14.99 2.25 11.89
C CYS A 42 -16.04 1.80 12.94
N ASP A 43 -16.19 0.50 13.16
CA ASP A 43 -17.07 -0.03 14.22
C ASP A 43 -16.36 0.03 15.57
N ARG A 44 -16.54 1.17 16.24
CA ARG A 44 -15.93 1.43 17.56
C ARG A 44 -16.28 0.35 18.60
N GLY A 45 -17.52 -0.15 18.58
CA GLY A 45 -17.95 -1.17 19.53
C GLY A 45 -17.20 -2.48 19.34
N ALA A 46 -17.13 -2.96 18.09
CA ALA A 46 -16.43 -4.19 17.75
C ALA A 46 -14.90 -4.08 17.98
N ILE A 47 -14.27 -2.95 17.59
CA ILE A 47 -12.85 -2.70 17.84
C ILE A 47 -12.56 -2.68 19.35
N TYR A 48 -13.38 -1.99 20.15
CA TYR A 48 -13.19 -1.95 21.60
C TYR A 48 -13.33 -3.34 22.24
N ALA A 49 -14.28 -4.17 21.78
CA ALA A 49 -14.44 -5.54 22.27
C ALA A 49 -13.20 -6.39 21.97
N ILE A 50 -12.61 -6.27 20.78
CA ILE A 50 -11.36 -6.97 20.42
C ILE A 50 -10.21 -6.50 21.33
N PHE A 51 -10.03 -5.19 21.52
CA PHE A 51 -8.95 -4.65 22.36
C PHE A 51 -9.10 -5.02 23.84
N GLU A 52 -10.34 -5.07 24.34
CA GLU A 52 -10.61 -5.49 25.73
C GLU A 52 -10.29 -6.95 25.97
N ALA A 53 -10.66 -7.82 25.01
CA ALA A 53 -10.44 -9.25 25.10
C ALA A 53 -8.96 -9.63 24.88
N GLU A 54 -8.37 -9.14 23.81
CA GLU A 54 -7.06 -9.59 23.32
C GLU A 54 -5.88 -8.73 23.84
N LYS A 55 -6.13 -7.50 24.26
CA LYS A 55 -5.15 -6.53 24.82
C LYS A 55 -3.87 -6.43 23.97
N PRO A 56 -3.96 -6.04 22.71
CA PRO A 56 -2.79 -6.00 21.84
C PRO A 56 -1.72 -5.04 22.36
N ASP A 57 -0.47 -5.49 22.38
CA ASP A 57 0.68 -4.66 22.77
C ASP A 57 1.01 -3.61 21.70
N ALA A 58 0.75 -3.92 20.43
CA ALA A 58 1.05 -3.04 19.32
C ALA A 58 -0.03 -3.14 18.22
N VAL A 59 -0.19 -2.04 17.49
CA VAL A 59 -1.05 -1.97 16.29
C VAL A 59 -0.20 -1.54 15.10
N VAL A 60 -0.31 -2.29 14.00
CA VAL A 60 0.17 -1.88 12.69
C VAL A 60 -1.05 -1.64 11.81
N HIS A 61 -1.27 -0.39 11.44
CA HIS A 61 -2.48 0.03 10.74
C HIS A 61 -2.26 0.12 9.23
N PHE A 62 -2.62 -0.95 8.52
CA PHE A 62 -2.63 -1.02 7.06
C PHE A 62 -3.99 -0.70 6.44
N ALA A 63 -5.08 -0.90 7.19
CA ALA A 63 -6.43 -0.82 6.66
C ALA A 63 -6.71 0.56 6.06
N ALA A 64 -7.06 0.58 4.78
CA ALA A 64 -7.37 1.81 4.05
C ALA A 64 -8.16 1.51 2.77
N GLU A 65 -8.96 2.45 2.34
CA GLU A 65 -9.32 2.57 0.93
C GLU A 65 -8.10 3.18 0.20
N SER A 66 -7.64 2.56 -0.90
CA SER A 66 -6.31 2.87 -1.48
C SER A 66 -6.27 3.11 -2.98
N HIS A 67 -7.40 3.00 -3.71
CA HIS A 67 -7.40 3.18 -5.15
C HIS A 67 -7.78 4.61 -5.54
N VAL A 68 -6.85 5.34 -6.20
CA VAL A 68 -7.04 6.76 -6.52
C VAL A 68 -8.29 6.99 -7.39
N ASP A 69 -8.49 6.20 -8.45
CA ASP A 69 -9.68 6.37 -9.33
C ASP A 69 -10.98 6.20 -8.55
N ARG A 70 -11.05 5.21 -7.63
CA ARG A 70 -12.21 5.04 -6.74
C ARG A 70 -12.41 6.24 -5.81
N SER A 71 -11.33 6.88 -5.35
CA SER A 71 -11.42 8.08 -4.52
C SER A 71 -11.99 9.30 -5.25
N ILE A 72 -11.85 9.34 -6.58
CA ILE A 72 -12.43 10.38 -7.43
C ILE A 72 -13.93 10.12 -7.64
N GLU A 73 -14.33 8.85 -7.72
CA GLU A 73 -15.74 8.45 -7.88
C GLU A 73 -16.53 8.59 -6.57
N ASP A 74 -15.96 8.11 -5.45
CA ASP A 74 -16.59 8.12 -4.12
C ASP A 74 -15.57 8.52 -3.05
N PRO A 75 -15.35 9.82 -2.81
CA PRO A 75 -14.40 10.28 -1.80
C PRO A 75 -14.87 10.02 -0.36
N GLU A 76 -16.18 9.87 -0.11
CA GLU A 76 -16.73 9.74 1.25
C GLU A 76 -16.23 8.49 1.94
N ILE A 77 -16.17 7.34 1.25
CA ILE A 77 -15.70 6.08 1.83
C ILE A 77 -14.22 6.19 2.27
N PHE A 78 -13.41 6.98 1.55
CA PHE A 78 -11.99 7.23 1.91
C PHE A 78 -11.88 8.07 3.20
N LEU A 79 -12.71 9.11 3.35
CA LEU A 79 -12.72 9.91 4.57
C LEU A 79 -13.16 9.07 5.77
N ARG A 80 -14.20 8.27 5.59
CA ARG A 80 -14.70 7.38 6.63
C ARG A 80 -13.66 6.35 7.05
N THR A 81 -13.14 5.57 6.12
CA THR A 81 -12.20 4.50 6.43
C THR A 81 -10.86 5.05 6.89
N ASN A 82 -10.24 5.93 6.10
CA ASN A 82 -8.85 6.33 6.33
C ASN A 82 -8.70 7.34 7.47
N ILE A 83 -9.71 8.15 7.76
CA ILE A 83 -9.65 9.17 8.83
C ILE A 83 -10.37 8.68 10.08
N LEU A 84 -11.68 8.40 9.98
CA LEU A 84 -12.46 8.01 11.17
C LEU A 84 -12.05 6.62 11.67
N GLY A 85 -11.77 5.67 10.77
CA GLY A 85 -11.26 4.35 11.17
C GLY A 85 -9.93 4.45 11.91
N THR A 86 -9.00 5.28 11.41
CA THR A 86 -7.71 5.56 12.11
C THR A 86 -7.95 6.15 13.50
N GLN A 87 -8.88 7.10 13.63
CA GLN A 87 -9.23 7.67 14.93
C GLN A 87 -9.76 6.61 15.89
N VAL A 88 -10.64 5.72 15.44
CA VAL A 88 -11.19 4.64 16.30
C VAL A 88 -10.09 3.74 16.84
N LEU A 89 -9.11 3.37 16.00
CA LEU A 89 -7.99 2.54 16.43
C LEU A 89 -7.09 3.26 17.44
N MET A 90 -6.80 4.54 17.24
CA MET A 90 -6.00 5.33 18.19
C MET A 90 -6.70 5.53 19.53
N ASP A 91 -8.02 5.77 19.51
CA ASP A 91 -8.84 5.86 20.74
C ASP A 91 -8.82 4.52 21.50
N ALA A 92 -8.89 3.38 20.77
CA ALA A 92 -8.77 2.06 21.37
C ALA A 92 -7.38 1.86 22.02
N CYS A 93 -6.30 2.26 21.32
CA CYS A 93 -4.94 2.20 21.88
C CYS A 93 -4.84 2.97 23.20
N LEU A 94 -5.34 4.20 23.24
CA LEU A 94 -5.32 5.03 24.46
C LEU A 94 -6.16 4.42 25.58
N LYS A 95 -7.38 3.94 25.25
CA LYS A 95 -8.32 3.39 26.24
C LYS A 95 -7.81 2.09 26.88
N PHE A 96 -7.21 1.21 26.08
CA PHE A 96 -6.82 -0.13 26.54
C PHE A 96 -5.31 -0.27 26.82
N GLY A 97 -4.55 0.82 26.68
CA GLY A 97 -3.14 0.87 27.07
C GLY A 97 -2.19 0.16 26.08
N THR A 98 -2.55 0.11 24.81
CA THR A 98 -1.66 -0.41 23.75
C THR A 98 -0.35 0.39 23.71
N LYS A 99 0.79 -0.30 23.74
CA LYS A 99 2.10 0.32 23.93
C LYS A 99 2.64 1.01 22.67
N ARG A 100 2.19 0.59 21.48
CA ARG A 100 2.71 1.06 20.20
C ARG A 100 1.63 1.14 19.12
N PHE A 101 1.62 2.24 18.37
CA PHE A 101 0.81 2.40 17.16
C PHE A 101 1.70 2.74 15.99
N HIS A 102 1.57 2.03 14.88
CA HIS A 102 2.27 2.32 13.64
C HIS A 102 1.28 2.53 12.49
N GLN A 103 1.31 3.73 11.90
CA GLN A 103 0.52 4.11 10.72
C GLN A 103 1.30 3.81 9.45
N VAL A 104 0.76 2.98 8.58
CA VAL A 104 1.27 2.80 7.21
C VAL A 104 0.61 3.83 6.31
N SER A 105 1.41 4.75 5.76
CA SER A 105 1.01 5.83 4.87
C SER A 105 1.70 5.71 3.50
N THR A 106 1.66 6.74 2.70
CA THR A 106 2.11 6.77 1.31
C THR A 106 2.90 8.04 1.02
N ASP A 107 3.81 7.99 0.05
CA ASP A 107 4.50 9.15 -0.50
C ASP A 107 3.58 10.12 -1.26
N GLU A 108 2.43 9.64 -1.72
CA GLU A 108 1.42 10.46 -2.41
C GLU A 108 0.92 11.65 -1.56
N VAL A 109 1.14 11.63 -0.24
CA VAL A 109 0.82 12.77 0.64
C VAL A 109 1.69 14.00 0.37
N TYR A 110 2.87 13.82 -0.21
CA TYR A 110 3.80 14.91 -0.53
C TYR A 110 3.43 15.68 -1.80
N GLY A 111 2.60 15.07 -2.67
CA GLY A 111 2.22 15.63 -3.96
C GLY A 111 3.19 15.23 -5.07
N ASP A 112 3.52 16.17 -5.95
CA ASP A 112 4.19 15.91 -7.23
C ASP A 112 5.60 16.48 -7.29
N LEU A 113 6.51 15.76 -7.95
CA LEU A 113 7.84 16.23 -8.31
C LEU A 113 7.95 16.46 -9.83
N PRO A 114 8.67 17.52 -10.28
CA PRO A 114 8.89 17.75 -11.69
C PRO A 114 9.81 16.69 -12.31
N LEU A 115 9.50 16.29 -13.55
CA LEU A 115 10.28 15.27 -14.29
C LEU A 115 11.69 15.72 -14.66
N ASP A 116 11.89 17.03 -14.83
CA ASP A 116 13.18 17.66 -15.22
C ASP A 116 14.12 17.93 -14.04
N ARG A 117 13.71 17.56 -12.83
CA ARG A 117 14.49 17.73 -11.60
C ARG A 117 14.74 16.41 -10.87
N PRO A 118 15.55 15.50 -11.44
CA PRO A 118 15.83 14.19 -10.84
C PRO A 118 16.59 14.28 -9.50
N ASP A 119 17.17 15.45 -9.20
CA ASP A 119 17.84 15.77 -7.94
C ASP A 119 16.87 15.96 -6.75
N LEU A 120 15.59 16.22 -7.02
CA LEU A 120 14.60 16.44 -5.97
C LEU A 120 14.03 15.09 -5.49
N LEU A 121 14.03 14.90 -4.17
CA LEU A 121 13.45 13.75 -3.50
C LEU A 121 12.55 14.24 -2.36
N PHE A 122 11.51 13.47 -2.04
CA PHE A 122 10.71 13.70 -0.84
C PHE A 122 11.47 13.26 0.41
N THR A 123 11.68 14.17 1.33
CA THR A 123 12.15 13.90 2.68
C THR A 123 10.99 13.95 3.66
N GLU A 124 11.19 13.52 4.90
CA GLU A 124 10.16 13.61 5.94
C GLU A 124 9.79 15.05 6.30
N GLU A 125 10.65 16.02 5.97
CA GLU A 125 10.43 17.48 6.13
C GLU A 125 9.67 18.11 4.95
N THR A 126 9.46 17.36 3.85
CA THR A 126 8.72 17.86 2.70
C THR A 126 7.28 18.20 3.09
N PRO A 127 6.78 19.40 2.79
CA PRO A 127 5.40 19.78 3.08
C PRO A 127 4.38 18.85 2.42
N ILE A 128 3.31 18.54 3.14
CA ILE A 128 2.17 17.77 2.60
C ILE A 128 1.43 18.64 1.56
N ARG A 129 1.23 18.09 0.35
CA ARG A 129 0.56 18.73 -0.79
C ARG A 129 -0.24 17.73 -1.60
N ALA A 130 -1.10 16.97 -0.94
CA ALA A 130 -1.90 15.91 -1.55
C ALA A 130 -2.73 16.40 -2.75
N SER A 131 -2.73 15.63 -3.86
CA SER A 131 -3.35 15.97 -5.14
C SER A 131 -4.64 15.19 -5.44
N SER A 132 -4.95 14.14 -4.67
CA SER A 132 -6.15 13.33 -4.84
C SER A 132 -6.95 13.18 -3.54
N PRO A 133 -8.26 12.82 -3.60
CA PRO A 133 -9.02 12.53 -2.38
C PRO A 133 -8.40 11.39 -1.55
N TYR A 134 -7.82 10.38 -2.20
CA TYR A 134 -7.07 9.33 -1.51
C TYR A 134 -5.87 9.90 -0.75
N SER A 135 -4.95 10.60 -1.43
CA SER A 135 -3.76 11.15 -0.78
C SER A 135 -4.11 12.16 0.30
N ALA A 136 -5.17 12.97 0.11
CA ALA A 136 -5.68 13.89 1.12
C ALA A 136 -6.22 13.15 2.36
N SER A 137 -6.91 12.02 2.18
CA SER A 137 -7.39 11.20 3.30
C SER A 137 -6.25 10.57 4.10
N LYS A 138 -5.20 10.09 3.42
CA LYS A 138 -4.00 9.55 4.07
C LYS A 138 -3.21 10.63 4.80
N ALA A 139 -3.05 11.82 4.17
CA ALA A 139 -2.42 12.99 4.80
C ALA A 139 -3.18 13.42 6.08
N SER A 140 -4.51 13.41 6.03
CA SER A 140 -5.35 13.73 7.20
C SER A 140 -5.16 12.72 8.33
N ALA A 141 -5.06 11.43 8.00
CA ALA A 141 -4.73 10.39 8.98
C ALA A 141 -3.35 10.62 9.61
N ASP A 142 -2.33 10.93 8.81
CA ASP A 142 -0.97 11.24 9.30
C ASP A 142 -0.98 12.43 10.27
N LEU A 143 -1.69 13.49 9.92
CA LEU A 143 -1.84 14.68 10.78
C LEU A 143 -2.53 14.34 12.10
N LEU A 144 -3.56 13.48 12.07
CA LEU A 144 -4.23 13.01 13.28
C LEU A 144 -3.29 12.17 14.16
N VAL A 145 -2.53 11.24 13.58
CA VAL A 145 -1.55 10.43 14.33
C VAL A 145 -0.54 11.33 15.03
N GLY A 146 0.02 12.33 14.31
CA GLY A 146 0.91 13.33 14.90
C GLY A 146 0.25 14.16 16.01
N ALA A 147 -1.02 14.53 15.86
CA ALA A 147 -1.76 15.24 16.88
C ALA A 147 -2.02 14.37 18.12
N TYR A 148 -2.38 13.10 17.94
CA TYR A 148 -2.57 12.16 19.05
C TYR A 148 -1.28 11.92 19.85
N HIS A 149 -0.14 11.83 19.14
CA HIS A 149 1.16 11.78 19.80
C HIS A 149 1.39 13.01 20.69
N ARG A 150 1.22 14.22 20.14
CA ARG A 150 1.50 15.48 20.85
C ARG A 150 0.48 15.77 21.97
N THR A 151 -0.80 15.45 21.77
CA THR A 151 -1.88 15.82 22.69
C THR A 151 -2.07 14.78 23.79
N TYR A 152 -2.02 13.50 23.43
CA TYR A 152 -2.34 12.41 24.36
C TYR A 152 -1.16 11.53 24.72
N GLY A 153 0.03 11.79 24.17
CA GLY A 153 1.22 10.99 24.41
C GLY A 153 1.18 9.59 23.77
N LEU A 154 0.33 9.38 22.75
CA LEU A 154 0.29 8.10 22.04
C LEU A 154 1.68 7.78 21.48
N ASN A 155 2.22 6.62 21.82
CA ASN A 155 3.47 6.16 21.23
C ASN A 155 3.23 5.70 19.80
N ALA A 156 3.27 6.65 18.87
CA ALA A 156 2.95 6.43 17.47
C ALA A 156 4.14 6.70 16.56
N THR A 157 4.20 5.99 15.43
CA THR A 157 5.11 6.26 14.30
C THR A 157 4.33 6.20 13.00
N ILE A 158 4.86 6.84 11.96
CA ILE A 158 4.28 6.84 10.62
C ILE A 158 5.36 6.35 9.65
N SER A 159 5.01 5.47 8.70
CA SER A 159 5.82 5.21 7.52
C SER A 159 5.13 5.77 6.28
N ARG A 160 5.89 6.39 5.38
CA ARG A 160 5.44 6.80 4.06
C ARG A 160 6.23 6.02 3.03
N CYS A 161 5.56 5.10 2.35
CA CYS A 161 6.22 4.20 1.40
C CYS A 161 5.98 4.62 -0.04
N SER A 162 6.91 4.27 -0.90
CA SER A 162 6.76 4.31 -2.34
C SER A 162 5.87 3.17 -2.87
N ASN A 163 5.67 3.10 -4.19
CA ASN A 163 4.77 2.12 -4.82
C ASN A 163 5.23 0.68 -4.56
N ASN A 164 4.40 -0.09 -3.89
CA ASN A 164 4.69 -1.49 -3.61
C ASN A 164 4.37 -2.39 -4.79
N TYR A 165 5.14 -3.47 -4.94
CA TYR A 165 4.87 -4.55 -5.89
C TYR A 165 5.38 -5.88 -5.34
N GLY A 166 4.85 -7.00 -5.84
CA GLY A 166 5.24 -8.33 -5.39
C GLY A 166 4.07 -9.32 -5.36
N PRO A 167 4.23 -10.45 -4.67
CA PRO A 167 3.20 -11.44 -4.43
C PRO A 167 1.92 -10.84 -3.81
N TYR A 168 0.77 -11.40 -4.16
CA TYR A 168 -0.54 -11.01 -3.62
C TYR A 168 -0.98 -9.57 -3.90
N HIS A 169 -0.28 -8.84 -4.79
CA HIS A 169 -0.69 -7.50 -5.18
C HIS A 169 -2.03 -7.57 -5.93
N PHE A 170 -3.03 -6.78 -5.49
CA PHE A 170 -4.39 -6.88 -6.04
C PHE A 170 -4.43 -6.54 -7.54
N PRO A 171 -5.17 -7.31 -8.36
CA PRO A 171 -5.10 -7.24 -9.84
C PRO A 171 -5.53 -5.91 -10.49
N GLU A 172 -6.06 -4.95 -9.75
CA GLU A 172 -6.37 -3.60 -10.27
C GLU A 172 -5.14 -2.70 -10.39
N LYS A 173 -4.03 -3.06 -9.75
CA LYS A 173 -2.81 -2.27 -9.76
C LYS A 173 -1.97 -2.53 -11.01
N LEU A 174 -1.12 -1.57 -11.41
CA LEU A 174 -0.42 -1.56 -12.70
C LEU A 174 0.25 -2.90 -13.04
N ILE A 175 1.18 -3.36 -12.22
CA ILE A 175 1.98 -4.56 -12.54
C ILE A 175 1.10 -5.82 -12.68
N PRO A 176 0.26 -6.20 -11.69
CA PRO A 176 -0.56 -7.40 -11.83
C PRO A 176 -1.61 -7.28 -12.94
N LEU A 177 -2.17 -6.11 -13.17
CA LEU A 177 -3.11 -5.87 -14.27
C LEU A 177 -2.46 -6.13 -15.62
N MET A 178 -1.25 -5.59 -15.85
CA MET A 178 -0.52 -5.79 -17.09
C MET A 178 -0.13 -7.26 -17.28
N ILE A 179 0.28 -7.96 -16.23
CA ILE A 179 0.58 -9.39 -16.28
C ILE A 179 -0.67 -10.19 -16.69
N ALA A 180 -1.80 -9.96 -16.01
CA ALA A 180 -3.05 -10.68 -16.28
C ALA A 180 -3.56 -10.44 -17.70
N ASN A 181 -3.56 -9.19 -18.16
CA ASN A 181 -3.99 -8.83 -19.50
C ASN A 181 -3.05 -9.39 -20.58
N ALA A 182 -1.72 -9.30 -20.37
CA ALA A 182 -0.74 -9.84 -21.31
C ALA A 182 -0.90 -11.35 -21.47
N LEU A 183 -1.10 -12.09 -20.38
CA LEU A 183 -1.33 -13.54 -20.42
C LEU A 183 -2.61 -13.91 -21.17
N ALA A 184 -3.64 -13.06 -21.12
CA ALA A 184 -4.90 -13.23 -21.83
C ALA A 184 -4.93 -12.61 -23.23
N ASP A 185 -3.79 -12.12 -23.76
CA ASP A 185 -3.66 -11.39 -25.03
C ASP A 185 -4.64 -10.22 -25.17
N LYS A 186 -4.96 -9.57 -24.04
CA LYS A 186 -5.84 -8.40 -23.97
C LYS A 186 -5.04 -7.09 -24.07
N PRO A 187 -5.70 -5.96 -24.41
CA PRO A 187 -5.06 -4.64 -24.37
C PRO A 187 -4.44 -4.33 -23.01
N LEU A 188 -3.27 -3.68 -23.04
CA LEU A 188 -2.53 -3.21 -21.87
C LEU A 188 -2.76 -1.69 -21.74
N PRO A 189 -3.75 -1.25 -20.93
CA PRO A 189 -4.10 0.17 -20.87
C PRO A 189 -3.04 0.98 -20.14
N VAL A 190 -2.48 1.99 -20.80
CA VAL A 190 -1.50 2.92 -20.25
C VAL A 190 -2.10 4.32 -20.25
N TYR A 191 -2.16 4.95 -19.08
CA TYR A 191 -2.68 6.31 -18.94
C TYR A 191 -1.77 7.34 -19.63
N GLY A 192 -2.36 8.25 -20.42
CA GLY A 192 -1.64 9.27 -21.18
C GLY A 192 -0.58 8.64 -22.08
N GLU A 193 0.65 9.07 -21.96
CA GLU A 193 1.83 8.53 -22.67
C GLU A 193 2.64 7.55 -21.82
N GLY A 194 2.21 7.29 -20.58
CA GLY A 194 2.90 6.40 -19.63
C GLY A 194 4.22 6.96 -19.08
N LEU A 195 4.42 8.28 -19.17
CA LEU A 195 5.66 8.95 -18.75
C LEU A 195 5.74 9.22 -17.24
N ASN A 196 4.67 9.00 -16.51
CA ASN A 196 4.66 9.15 -15.06
C ASN A 196 5.70 8.21 -14.43
N VAL A 197 6.52 8.76 -13.55
CA VAL A 197 7.58 8.05 -12.84
C VAL A 197 7.14 7.68 -11.44
N ARG A 198 7.41 6.45 -11.05
CA ARG A 198 7.17 5.93 -9.69
C ARG A 198 8.43 5.28 -9.17
N ASP A 199 8.68 5.45 -7.88
CA ASP A 199 9.66 4.65 -7.17
C ASP A 199 9.00 3.32 -6.75
N TRP A 200 9.63 2.19 -7.04
CA TRP A 200 9.06 0.86 -6.84
C TRP A 200 9.77 0.11 -5.72
N LEU A 201 9.00 -0.28 -4.72
CA LEU A 201 9.46 -0.96 -3.51
C LEU A 201 8.94 -2.41 -3.48
N TYR A 202 9.85 -3.38 -3.44
CA TYR A 202 9.46 -4.77 -3.31
C TYR A 202 8.80 -5.03 -1.95
N VAL A 203 7.67 -5.74 -1.94
CA VAL A 203 6.81 -5.85 -0.75
C VAL A 203 7.51 -6.45 0.47
N GLU A 204 8.44 -7.40 0.28
CA GLU A 204 9.21 -7.98 1.39
C GLU A 204 10.16 -6.97 2.03
N ASP A 205 10.77 -6.09 1.23
CA ASP A 205 11.60 -4.99 1.74
C ASP A 205 10.77 -4.01 2.57
N HIS A 206 9.54 -3.70 2.11
CA HIS A 206 8.62 -2.87 2.87
C HIS A 206 8.21 -3.54 4.19
N CYS A 207 7.88 -4.84 4.19
CA CYS A 207 7.53 -5.56 5.40
C CYS A 207 8.67 -5.54 6.44
N ARG A 208 9.94 -5.66 5.99
CA ARG A 208 11.11 -5.54 6.87
C ARG A 208 11.25 -4.14 7.45
N ALA A 209 11.02 -3.10 6.65
CA ALA A 209 11.05 -1.72 7.14
C ALA A 209 9.99 -1.49 8.23
N ILE A 210 8.76 -1.95 8.01
CA ILE A 210 7.67 -1.83 8.98
C ILE A 210 8.01 -2.54 10.29
N ASP A 211 8.56 -3.76 10.23
CA ASP A 211 8.96 -4.50 11.43
C ASP A 211 10.04 -3.75 12.23
N LEU A 212 11.06 -3.22 11.55
CA LEU A 212 12.11 -2.42 12.19
C LEU A 212 11.55 -1.14 12.83
N ILE A 213 10.64 -0.42 12.14
CA ILE A 213 9.99 0.79 12.67
C ILE A 213 9.11 0.44 13.88
N LEU A 214 8.34 -0.66 13.80
CA LEU A 214 7.47 -1.09 14.89
C LEU A 214 8.29 -1.34 16.18
N ARG A 215 9.46 -1.97 16.06
CA ARG A 215 10.30 -2.36 17.19
C ARG A 215 11.27 -1.27 17.64
N GLY A 216 11.84 -0.50 16.72
CA GLY A 216 12.92 0.44 17.00
C GLY A 216 12.67 1.90 16.65
N GLY A 217 11.59 2.21 15.93
CA GLY A 217 11.28 3.59 15.51
C GLY A 217 11.01 4.51 16.69
N ARG A 218 11.47 5.76 16.61
CA ARG A 218 11.25 6.75 17.68
C ARG A 218 9.82 7.24 17.70
N PRO A 219 9.19 7.37 18.89
CA PRO A 219 7.84 7.92 19.02
C PRO A 219 7.69 9.31 18.39
N GLY A 220 6.61 9.53 17.67
CA GLY A 220 6.29 10.79 17.01
C GLY A 220 6.96 10.97 15.64
N GLU A 221 7.83 10.06 15.23
CA GLU A 221 8.61 10.22 14.00
C GLU A 221 7.92 9.62 12.78
N VAL A 222 8.21 10.26 11.64
CA VAL A 222 7.88 9.77 10.29
C VAL A 222 9.14 9.14 9.70
N TYR A 223 8.96 8.05 8.96
CA TYR A 223 10.02 7.36 8.21
C TYR A 223 9.60 7.16 6.76
N ASN A 224 10.38 7.69 5.84
CA ASN A 224 10.24 7.43 4.42
C ASN A 224 10.84 6.06 4.06
N ILE A 225 10.11 5.30 3.23
CA ILE A 225 10.53 3.96 2.78
C ILE A 225 10.48 3.94 1.25
N GLY A 226 11.63 4.14 0.61
CA GLY A 226 11.78 4.17 -0.85
C GLY A 226 12.56 2.98 -1.39
N GLY A 227 12.24 2.58 -2.63
CA GLY A 227 12.88 1.45 -3.30
C GLY A 227 14.18 1.83 -4.03
N HIS A 228 14.44 3.11 -4.29
CA HIS A 228 15.47 3.61 -5.22
C HIS A 228 15.34 3.02 -6.64
N ASN A 229 14.12 2.72 -7.06
CA ASN A 229 13.81 2.11 -8.35
C ASN A 229 12.81 2.99 -9.12
N GLU A 230 13.23 4.20 -9.50
CA GLU A 230 12.41 5.11 -10.28
C GLU A 230 12.25 4.58 -11.71
N MET A 231 11.01 4.30 -12.11
CA MET A 231 10.68 3.78 -13.44
C MET A 231 9.46 4.49 -14.02
N ARG A 232 9.48 4.75 -15.33
CA ARG A 232 8.28 5.21 -16.04
C ARG A 232 7.30 4.05 -16.19
N ASN A 233 6.01 4.34 -16.10
CA ASN A 233 4.97 3.33 -16.23
C ASN A 233 5.08 2.55 -17.56
N ILE A 234 5.36 3.24 -18.67
CA ILE A 234 5.51 2.60 -20.00
C ILE A 234 6.69 1.62 -20.04
N ASP A 235 7.80 1.93 -19.36
CA ASP A 235 8.98 1.05 -19.36
C ASP A 235 8.67 -0.25 -18.59
N ILE A 236 7.93 -0.17 -17.50
CA ILE A 236 7.47 -1.37 -16.76
C ILE A 236 6.57 -2.24 -17.63
N VAL A 237 5.64 -1.64 -18.37
CA VAL A 237 4.75 -2.41 -19.26
C VAL A 237 5.55 -3.12 -20.36
N ARG A 238 6.57 -2.47 -20.93
CA ARG A 238 7.48 -3.09 -21.91
C ARG A 238 8.28 -4.24 -21.31
N LEU A 239 8.83 -4.07 -20.10
CA LEU A 239 9.54 -5.14 -19.40
C LEU A 239 8.63 -6.35 -19.13
N ILE A 240 7.37 -6.13 -18.79
CA ILE A 240 6.39 -7.21 -18.62
C ILE A 240 6.12 -7.91 -19.97
N CYS A 241 5.96 -7.16 -21.07
CA CYS A 241 5.80 -7.74 -22.40
C CYS A 241 7.00 -8.61 -22.77
N GLU A 242 8.21 -8.11 -22.58
CA GLU A 242 9.45 -8.83 -22.85
C GLU A 242 9.55 -10.12 -22.03
N ALA A 243 9.34 -10.02 -20.71
CA ALA A 243 9.43 -11.16 -19.79
C ALA A 243 8.40 -12.27 -20.09
N LEU A 244 7.22 -11.90 -20.61
CA LEU A 244 6.15 -12.84 -20.96
C LEU A 244 6.19 -13.27 -22.44
N GLY A 245 7.14 -12.77 -23.25
CA GLY A 245 7.20 -13.03 -24.69
C GLY A 245 5.97 -12.49 -25.45
N LYS A 246 5.39 -11.38 -24.97
CA LYS A 246 4.20 -10.77 -25.56
C LYS A 246 4.55 -9.54 -26.39
N PRO A 247 3.85 -9.30 -27.50
CA PRO A 247 4.16 -8.18 -28.39
C PRO A 247 3.70 -6.84 -27.81
N GLU A 248 4.53 -5.79 -27.97
CA GLU A 248 4.19 -4.41 -27.53
C GLU A 248 2.95 -3.84 -28.21
N ARG A 249 2.48 -4.38 -29.34
CA ARG A 249 1.20 -3.96 -29.95
C ARG A 249 -0.04 -4.15 -29.06
N LEU A 250 0.09 -4.88 -27.96
CA LEU A 250 -0.95 -4.97 -26.94
C LEU A 250 -1.06 -3.68 -26.11
N ILE A 251 -0.03 -2.84 -26.07
CA ILE A 251 -0.05 -1.57 -25.34
C ILE A 251 -1.04 -0.63 -26.01
N THR A 252 -1.99 -0.13 -25.22
CA THR A 252 -3.04 0.78 -25.67
C THR A 252 -3.03 2.02 -24.77
N TYR A 253 -2.82 3.20 -25.37
CA TYR A 253 -2.86 4.45 -24.63
C TYR A 253 -4.30 4.88 -24.40
N VAL A 254 -4.63 5.20 -23.15
CA VAL A 254 -5.98 5.63 -22.74
C VAL A 254 -5.93 7.04 -22.17
N THR A 255 -7.09 7.70 -22.07
CA THR A 255 -7.17 9.04 -21.48
C THR A 255 -6.60 9.05 -20.07
N ASP A 256 -5.76 10.05 -19.79
CA ASP A 256 -5.14 10.18 -18.49
C ASP A 256 -6.17 10.54 -17.40
N ARG A 257 -5.89 10.13 -16.16
CA ARG A 257 -6.75 10.44 -15.03
C ARG A 257 -6.54 11.86 -14.53
N LYS A 258 -7.55 12.44 -13.92
CA LYS A 258 -7.46 13.76 -13.27
C LYS A 258 -6.51 13.71 -12.06
N GLY A 259 -5.69 14.74 -11.91
CA GLY A 259 -4.76 14.82 -10.77
C GLY A 259 -3.69 13.72 -10.76
N HIS A 260 -3.24 13.31 -11.95
CA HIS A 260 -2.21 12.29 -12.08
C HIS A 260 -0.82 12.91 -11.90
N ASP A 261 -0.24 12.74 -10.74
CA ASP A 261 1.10 13.25 -10.40
C ASP A 261 2.17 12.68 -11.35
N LEU A 262 3.13 13.52 -11.73
CA LEU A 262 4.13 13.16 -12.73
C LEU A 262 5.23 12.25 -12.19
N ARG A 263 5.74 12.56 -10.98
CA ARG A 263 6.86 11.82 -10.41
C ARG A 263 6.78 11.72 -8.89
N TYR A 264 7.05 10.53 -8.39
CA TYR A 264 7.34 10.27 -6.98
C TYR A 264 8.74 9.70 -6.83
N ALA A 265 9.49 10.23 -5.87
CA ALA A 265 10.80 9.74 -5.50
C ALA A 265 11.07 10.07 -4.03
N ILE A 266 11.47 9.07 -3.26
CA ILE A 266 11.62 9.15 -1.81
C ILE A 266 13.09 9.08 -1.41
N ASP A 267 13.47 9.89 -0.41
CA ASP A 267 14.74 9.77 0.29
C ASP A 267 14.57 8.92 1.57
N PRO A 268 15.10 7.68 1.62
CA PRO A 268 15.05 6.81 2.79
C PRO A 268 16.26 6.98 3.74
N THR A 269 17.03 8.04 3.61
CA THR A 269 18.26 8.26 4.40
C THR A 269 18.01 8.21 5.90
N LYS A 270 16.86 8.70 6.37
CA LYS A 270 16.54 8.71 7.81
C LYS A 270 16.35 7.31 8.36
N ILE A 271 15.56 6.47 7.72
CA ILE A 271 15.35 5.09 8.19
C ILE A 271 16.66 4.29 8.14
N HIS A 272 17.49 4.53 7.11
CA HIS A 272 18.82 3.91 7.04
C HIS A 272 19.70 4.33 8.22
N ARG A 273 19.83 5.61 8.48
CA ARG A 273 20.65 6.15 9.56
C ARG A 273 20.20 5.68 10.94
N GLU A 274 18.89 5.61 11.19
CA GLU A 274 18.33 5.36 12.52
C GLU A 274 18.06 3.88 12.79
N LEU A 275 17.70 3.11 11.77
CA LEU A 275 17.27 1.71 11.92
C LEU A 275 18.08 0.73 11.05
N GLY A 276 19.06 1.22 10.27
CA GLY A 276 19.92 0.40 9.44
C GLY A 276 19.23 -0.22 8.21
N TRP A 277 18.00 0.18 7.89
CA TRP A 277 17.26 -0.40 6.77
C TRP A 277 17.70 0.19 5.43
N LEU A 278 17.82 -0.69 4.44
CA LEU A 278 17.90 -0.36 3.01
C LEU A 278 17.08 -1.38 2.21
N PRO A 279 16.54 -0.99 1.03
CA PRO A 279 15.95 -1.97 0.12
C PRO A 279 17.05 -2.89 -0.41
N GLU A 280 16.76 -4.19 -0.44
CA GLU A 280 17.71 -5.22 -0.90
C GLU A 280 17.37 -5.75 -2.29
N THR A 281 16.11 -5.55 -2.73
CA THR A 281 15.60 -6.09 -3.98
C THR A 281 15.69 -5.05 -5.08
N ARG A 282 16.53 -5.32 -6.11
CA ARG A 282 16.57 -4.53 -7.33
C ARG A 282 15.27 -4.73 -8.12
N PHE A 283 14.85 -3.70 -8.88
CA PHE A 283 13.58 -3.76 -9.59
C PHE A 283 13.46 -4.95 -10.53
N GLU A 284 14.50 -5.23 -11.32
CA GLU A 284 14.50 -6.32 -12.30
C GLU A 284 14.33 -7.69 -11.63
N ASP A 285 15.02 -7.91 -10.50
CA ASP A 285 14.93 -9.15 -9.72
C ASP A 285 13.55 -9.31 -9.07
N GLY A 286 13.03 -8.22 -8.50
CA GLY A 286 11.70 -8.17 -7.89
C GLY A 286 10.58 -8.37 -8.92
N LEU A 287 10.69 -7.73 -10.09
CA LEU A 287 9.72 -7.89 -11.18
C LEU A 287 9.68 -9.34 -11.66
N LYS A 288 10.84 -9.97 -11.85
CA LYS A 288 10.93 -11.39 -12.22
C LYS A 288 10.26 -12.27 -11.17
N LYS A 289 10.58 -12.10 -9.88
CA LYS A 289 9.94 -12.84 -8.78
C LYS A 289 8.42 -12.64 -8.79
N THR A 290 7.96 -11.42 -9.06
CA THR A 290 6.54 -11.09 -9.14
C THR A 290 5.87 -11.82 -10.30
N ILE A 291 6.45 -11.78 -11.50
CA ILE A 291 5.93 -12.47 -12.68
C ILE A 291 5.88 -13.99 -12.43
N ASP A 292 6.96 -14.57 -11.92
CA ASP A 292 7.05 -16.01 -11.61
C ASP A 292 5.96 -16.41 -10.60
N TRP A 293 5.70 -15.54 -9.60
CA TRP A 293 4.64 -15.78 -8.63
C TRP A 293 3.25 -15.78 -9.28
N TYR A 294 2.93 -14.79 -10.15
CA TYR A 294 1.63 -14.73 -10.84
C TYR A 294 1.45 -15.91 -11.81
N LEU A 295 2.50 -16.37 -12.48
CA LEU A 295 2.45 -17.56 -13.33
C LEU A 295 2.16 -18.84 -12.52
N SER A 296 2.69 -18.93 -11.30
CA SER A 296 2.55 -20.09 -10.42
C SER A 296 1.25 -20.08 -9.60
N ASN A 297 0.57 -18.95 -9.49
CA ASN A 297 -0.63 -18.76 -8.65
C ASN A 297 -1.83 -18.23 -9.45
N ARG A 298 -2.04 -18.79 -10.66
CA ARG A 298 -3.11 -18.37 -11.57
C ARG A 298 -4.50 -18.46 -10.93
N ASP A 299 -4.79 -19.57 -10.28
CA ASP A 299 -6.08 -19.83 -9.65
C ASP A 299 -6.46 -18.73 -8.64
N TRP A 300 -5.46 -18.19 -7.92
CA TRP A 300 -5.68 -17.14 -6.94
C TRP A 300 -6.16 -15.83 -7.59
N TRP A 301 -5.43 -15.31 -8.57
CA TRP A 301 -5.78 -14.00 -9.16
C TRP A 301 -6.89 -14.12 -10.22
N GLU A 302 -7.04 -15.25 -10.92
CA GLU A 302 -8.16 -15.49 -11.85
C GLU A 302 -9.50 -15.55 -11.09
N ALA A 303 -9.54 -16.16 -9.90
CA ALA A 303 -10.72 -16.15 -9.04
C ALA A 303 -11.13 -14.71 -8.65
N ILE A 304 -10.15 -13.85 -8.35
CA ILE A 304 -10.42 -12.43 -8.04
C ILE A 304 -10.96 -11.70 -9.26
N ILE A 305 -10.33 -11.85 -10.43
CA ILE A 305 -10.72 -11.14 -11.66
C ILE A 305 -12.10 -11.60 -12.15
N SER A 306 -12.49 -12.85 -11.95
CA SER A 306 -13.79 -13.38 -12.38
C SER A 306 -14.98 -12.90 -11.55
N GLY A 307 -14.74 -12.29 -10.36
CA GLY A 307 -15.74 -11.79 -9.43
C GLY A 307 -16.16 -10.33 -9.70
N GLU A 308 -16.49 -9.61 -8.62
CA GLU A 308 -16.94 -8.21 -8.66
C GLU A 308 -15.94 -7.24 -9.31
N TYR A 309 -14.67 -7.58 -9.33
CA TYR A 309 -13.63 -6.79 -9.97
C TYR A 309 -13.82 -6.67 -11.50
N ARG A 310 -14.37 -7.69 -12.17
CA ARG A 310 -14.62 -7.65 -13.62
C ARG A 310 -15.55 -6.50 -14.01
N ASP A 311 -16.63 -6.33 -13.27
CA ASP A 311 -17.62 -5.29 -13.55
C ASP A 311 -17.04 -3.88 -13.34
N TYR A 312 -16.17 -3.73 -12.33
CA TYR A 312 -15.40 -2.50 -12.13
C TYR A 312 -14.43 -2.23 -13.28
N TYR A 313 -13.66 -3.24 -13.71
CA TYR A 313 -12.69 -3.12 -14.79
C TYR A 313 -13.37 -2.72 -16.12
N GLU A 314 -14.46 -3.40 -16.48
CA GLU A 314 -15.20 -3.07 -17.70
C GLU A 314 -15.69 -1.62 -17.69
N ARG A 315 -16.24 -1.13 -16.57
CA ARG A 315 -16.68 0.27 -16.41
C ARG A 315 -15.54 1.27 -16.55
N MET A 316 -14.38 0.98 -15.95
CA MET A 316 -13.23 1.90 -15.95
C MET A 316 -12.57 2.06 -17.33
N TYR A 317 -12.54 1.02 -18.14
CA TYR A 317 -11.77 1.01 -19.39
C TYR A 317 -12.62 0.93 -20.66
N LYS A 318 -13.94 0.73 -20.57
CA LYS A 318 -14.83 0.58 -21.73
C LYS A 318 -15.02 1.87 -22.52
N ASP A 319 -14.97 3.02 -21.86
CA ASP A 319 -15.23 4.35 -22.43
C ASP A 319 -14.01 5.29 -22.40
N ARG A 320 -12.81 4.77 -22.20
CA ARG A 320 -11.55 5.55 -22.15
C ARG A 320 -10.64 5.36 -23.34
#